data_1a5cb54d6608c7b0172686d7ed4c55cf
#
_entry.id   1a5cb54d6608c7b0172686d7ed4c55cf
#
_cell.length_a   1.000
_cell.length_b   1.000
_cell.length_c   1.000
_cell.angle_alpha   90.00
_cell.angle_beta   90.00
_cell.angle_gamma   90.00
#
_symmetry.space_group_name_H-M   'P 1'
#
loop_
_entity.id
_entity.type
_entity.pdbx_description
1 polymer ?
#
loop_
_entity_poly.entity_id
_entity_poly.type
_entity_poly.pdbx_seq_one_letter_code
_entity_poly.pdbx_strand_id
1 'polypeptide(L)'
;MSHFTVAVIHKPEQNIDDLLAPYYEGLEVEPYIYRTVDKIIEDGIKRVERYLKDTKKDPEIYLDPERYGWMRPYLEAYEAKDWDKMYLAEREGETFDKDGNELTTYNPKSKWDWYSIGGRWAGMLNVSSRWVDEEYDGGGYVSDSAPIKVVDFSPDMDKYNRLKEWWEEKVDSNEKEWTDFYRKEHYTDYYHDAHDYALRNSVFSTYAVVTSDGEWHGRGEVGWFGMSSETPEESEDWDINYYKNF
;
A
#
# COMPACT_ATOMS: atom_id res chain seq x y z
N MET A 1 6.51 -7.99 -6.38
CA MET A 1 6.21 -7.83 -4.94
C MET A 1 6.66 -6.47 -4.53
N SER A 2 5.79 -5.72 -3.92
CA SER A 2 6.14 -4.44 -3.31
C SER A 2 6.52 -4.66 -1.88
N HIS A 3 7.33 -3.76 -1.38
CA HIS A 3 7.86 -3.82 -0.03
C HIS A 3 7.60 -2.48 0.62
N PHE A 4 7.18 -2.51 1.86
CA PHE A 4 6.99 -1.32 2.68
C PHE A 4 7.52 -1.58 4.09
N THR A 5 7.67 -0.52 4.86
CA THR A 5 8.17 -0.59 6.24
C THR A 5 7.03 -0.55 7.24
N VAL A 6 7.14 -1.35 8.29
CA VAL A 6 6.19 -1.36 9.41
C VAL A 6 6.98 -1.22 10.70
N ALA A 7 6.59 -0.26 11.53
CA ALA A 7 7.06 -0.21 12.91
C ALA A 7 6.13 -1.04 13.79
N VAL A 8 6.69 -1.92 14.61
CA VAL A 8 5.92 -2.71 15.59
C VAL A 8 6.27 -2.22 16.99
N ILE A 9 5.31 -1.58 17.64
CA ILE A 9 5.44 -1.12 19.01
C ILE A 9 4.93 -2.22 19.93
N HIS A 10 5.81 -2.82 20.70
CA HIS A 10 5.46 -3.95 21.55
C HIS A 10 6.03 -3.81 22.98
N LYS A 11 5.39 -4.47 23.93
CA LYS A 11 5.91 -4.63 25.27
C LYS A 11 6.97 -5.74 25.29
N PRO A 12 7.91 -5.73 26.26
CA PRO A 12 8.98 -6.74 26.31
C PRO A 12 8.51 -8.19 26.32
N GLU A 13 7.33 -8.44 26.87
CA GLU A 13 6.72 -9.77 26.97
C GLU A 13 5.92 -10.20 25.73
N GLN A 14 5.71 -9.31 24.76
CA GLN A 14 4.92 -9.59 23.54
C GLN A 14 5.82 -10.11 22.42
N ASN A 15 5.29 -11.07 21.67
CA ASN A 15 5.93 -11.56 20.47
C ASN A 15 5.45 -10.75 19.25
N ILE A 16 6.37 -10.33 18.41
CA ILE A 16 6.11 -9.60 17.16
C ILE A 16 5.26 -10.47 16.20
N ASP A 17 5.56 -11.77 16.11
CA ASP A 17 4.80 -12.70 15.28
C ASP A 17 3.32 -12.72 15.66
N ASP A 18 3.00 -12.71 16.95
CA ASP A 18 1.62 -12.73 17.43
C ASP A 18 0.89 -11.42 17.10
N LEU A 19 1.58 -10.27 17.13
CA LEU A 19 1.01 -8.98 16.79
C LEU A 19 0.77 -8.85 15.27
N LEU A 20 1.60 -9.48 14.45
CA LEU A 20 1.50 -9.43 12.98
C LEU A 20 0.58 -10.52 12.42
N ALA A 21 0.40 -11.64 13.11
CA ALA A 21 -0.38 -12.80 12.63
C ALA A 21 -1.78 -12.46 12.13
N PRO A 22 -2.57 -11.54 12.76
CA PRO A 22 -3.90 -11.18 12.27
C PRO A 22 -3.93 -10.56 10.87
N TYR A 23 -2.78 -10.07 10.39
CA TYR A 23 -2.63 -9.36 9.12
C TYR A 23 -1.92 -10.20 8.04
N TYR A 24 -1.64 -11.47 8.34
CA TYR A 24 -1.03 -12.38 7.38
C TYR A 24 -2.02 -12.78 6.29
N GLU A 25 -1.62 -12.68 5.01
CA GLU A 25 -2.52 -13.00 3.89
C GLU A 25 -2.89 -14.48 3.81
N GLY A 26 -1.99 -15.37 4.24
CA GLY A 26 -2.25 -16.80 4.30
C GLY A 26 -3.09 -17.26 5.50
N LEU A 27 -3.57 -16.35 6.36
CA LEU A 27 -4.48 -16.67 7.45
C LEU A 27 -5.87 -16.94 6.90
N GLU A 28 -6.30 -18.21 6.92
CA GLU A 28 -7.68 -18.54 6.58
C GLU A 28 -8.63 -18.15 7.72
N VAL A 29 -9.75 -17.51 7.33
CA VAL A 29 -10.83 -17.15 8.24
C VAL A 29 -12.08 -17.95 7.93
N GLU A 30 -13.07 -17.93 8.84
CA GLU A 30 -14.38 -18.54 8.56
C GLU A 30 -14.98 -17.95 7.28
N PRO A 31 -15.58 -18.78 6.42
CA PRO A 31 -16.17 -18.32 5.16
C PRO A 31 -17.15 -17.18 5.37
N TYR A 32 -16.98 -16.12 4.59
CA TYR A 32 -17.88 -14.97 4.60
C TYR A 32 -18.27 -14.57 3.18
N ILE A 33 -19.36 -13.80 3.04
CA ILE A 33 -19.82 -13.32 1.74
C ILE A 33 -18.80 -12.29 1.22
N TYR A 34 -18.11 -12.64 0.15
CA TYR A 34 -17.19 -11.77 -0.58
C TYR A 34 -17.92 -10.85 -1.56
N ARG A 35 -18.81 -11.45 -2.38
CA ARG A 35 -19.67 -10.71 -3.30
C ARG A 35 -21.10 -11.27 -3.25
N THR A 36 -22.07 -10.38 -3.11
CA THR A 36 -23.48 -10.75 -3.25
C THR A 36 -23.83 -10.98 -4.73
N VAL A 37 -24.91 -11.69 -5.01
CA VAL A 37 -25.45 -11.87 -6.37
C VAL A 37 -25.58 -10.52 -7.10
N ASP A 38 -26.18 -9.52 -6.43
CA ASP A 38 -26.37 -8.18 -6.99
C ASP A 38 -25.02 -7.52 -7.32
N LYS A 39 -24.01 -7.70 -6.44
CA LYS A 39 -22.68 -7.16 -6.65
C LYS A 39 -21.96 -7.83 -7.83
N ILE A 40 -22.10 -9.13 -7.98
CA ILE A 40 -21.55 -9.88 -9.12
C ILE A 40 -22.16 -9.35 -10.44
N ILE A 41 -23.49 -9.17 -10.49
CA ILE A 41 -24.17 -8.61 -11.66
C ILE A 41 -23.70 -7.18 -11.95
N GLU A 42 -23.61 -6.32 -10.92
CA GLU A 42 -23.11 -4.95 -11.06
C GLU A 42 -21.70 -4.89 -11.64
N ASP A 43 -20.81 -5.76 -11.15
CA ASP A 43 -19.42 -5.82 -11.61
C ASP A 43 -19.35 -6.26 -13.08
N GLY A 44 -20.16 -7.22 -13.49
CA GLY A 44 -20.30 -7.63 -14.89
C GLY A 44 -20.79 -6.50 -15.79
N ILE A 45 -21.79 -5.75 -15.34
CA ILE A 45 -22.28 -4.57 -16.06
C ILE A 45 -21.18 -3.52 -16.23
N LYS A 46 -20.48 -3.17 -15.15
CA LYS A 46 -19.35 -2.22 -15.17
C LYS A 46 -18.22 -2.67 -16.09
N ARG A 47 -17.94 -3.98 -16.13
CA ARG A 47 -16.95 -4.58 -17.02
C ARG A 47 -17.32 -4.35 -18.49
N VAL A 48 -18.58 -4.59 -18.86
CA VAL A 48 -19.09 -4.32 -20.22
C VAL A 48 -19.03 -2.83 -20.57
N GLU A 49 -19.49 -1.96 -19.69
CA GLU A 49 -19.48 -0.50 -19.92
C GLU A 49 -18.06 0.02 -20.16
N ARG A 50 -17.09 -0.46 -19.36
CA ARG A 50 -15.66 -0.14 -19.54
C ARG A 50 -15.16 -0.64 -20.89
N TYR A 51 -15.42 -1.89 -21.22
CA TYR A 51 -15.03 -2.48 -22.50
C TYR A 51 -15.60 -1.70 -23.69
N LEU A 52 -16.88 -1.34 -23.68
CA LEU A 52 -17.51 -0.56 -24.74
C LEU A 52 -16.92 0.86 -24.86
N LYS A 53 -16.55 1.47 -23.73
CA LYS A 53 -15.87 2.77 -23.70
C LYS A 53 -14.48 2.68 -24.32
N ASP A 54 -13.71 1.65 -23.98
CA ASP A 54 -12.35 1.46 -24.46
C ASP A 54 -12.34 1.03 -25.93
N THR A 55 -13.29 0.21 -26.37
CA THR A 55 -13.49 -0.14 -27.80
C THR A 55 -13.73 1.10 -28.67
N LYS A 56 -14.43 2.12 -28.15
CA LYS A 56 -14.61 3.38 -28.89
C LYS A 56 -13.33 4.17 -29.06
N LYS A 57 -12.38 4.03 -28.13
CA LYS A 57 -11.08 4.71 -28.20
C LYS A 57 -10.09 3.99 -29.10
N ASP A 58 -10.06 2.67 -29.02
CA ASP A 58 -9.12 1.84 -29.78
C ASP A 58 -9.79 0.55 -30.28
N PRO A 59 -10.58 0.65 -31.39
CA PRO A 59 -11.30 -0.50 -31.93
C PRO A 59 -10.40 -1.63 -32.42
N GLU A 60 -9.20 -1.32 -32.91
CA GLU A 60 -8.29 -2.33 -33.45
C GLU A 60 -7.81 -3.30 -32.36
N ILE A 61 -7.63 -2.80 -31.13
CA ILE A 61 -7.22 -3.63 -30.01
C ILE A 61 -8.42 -4.41 -29.44
N TYR A 62 -9.52 -3.72 -29.16
CA TYR A 62 -10.62 -4.28 -28.37
C TYR A 62 -11.60 -5.16 -29.18
N LEU A 63 -11.64 -5.04 -30.51
CA LEU A 63 -12.43 -5.91 -31.37
C LEU A 63 -11.68 -7.18 -31.83
N ASP A 64 -10.45 -7.37 -31.40
CA ASP A 64 -9.69 -8.60 -31.66
C ASP A 64 -10.32 -9.80 -30.93
N PRO A 65 -10.91 -10.79 -31.66
CA PRO A 65 -11.58 -11.92 -31.03
C PRO A 65 -10.62 -12.90 -30.36
N GLU A 66 -9.35 -12.93 -30.73
CA GLU A 66 -8.34 -13.77 -30.06
C GLU A 66 -8.02 -13.21 -28.69
N ARG A 67 -8.03 -11.89 -28.55
CA ARG A 67 -7.72 -11.19 -27.30
C ARG A 67 -8.93 -11.00 -26.40
N TYR A 68 -10.08 -10.67 -26.97
CA TYR A 68 -11.30 -10.27 -26.25
C TYR A 68 -12.51 -11.15 -26.49
N GLY A 69 -12.35 -12.31 -27.13
CA GLY A 69 -13.45 -13.26 -27.36
C GLY A 69 -14.17 -13.73 -26.08
N TRP A 70 -13.48 -13.69 -24.94
CA TRP A 70 -14.06 -13.97 -23.62
C TRP A 70 -15.13 -12.96 -23.18
N MET A 71 -15.15 -11.74 -23.75
CA MET A 71 -16.20 -10.74 -23.48
C MET A 71 -17.56 -11.08 -24.08
N ARG A 72 -17.63 -12.04 -24.99
CA ARG A 72 -18.87 -12.37 -25.72
C ARG A 72 -20.04 -12.73 -24.81
N PRO A 73 -19.91 -13.62 -23.81
CA PRO A 73 -21.01 -13.95 -22.90
C PRO A 73 -21.54 -12.72 -22.14
N TYR A 74 -20.66 -11.82 -21.76
CA TYR A 74 -21.02 -10.58 -21.07
C TYR A 74 -21.80 -9.62 -21.97
N LEU A 75 -21.37 -9.44 -23.22
CA LEU A 75 -22.04 -8.59 -24.19
C LEU A 75 -23.42 -9.11 -24.51
N GLU A 76 -23.56 -10.43 -24.76
CA GLU A 76 -24.85 -11.08 -25.02
C GLU A 76 -25.84 -10.91 -23.86
N ALA A 77 -25.36 -11.06 -22.62
CA ALA A 77 -26.15 -10.85 -21.41
C ALA A 77 -26.56 -9.39 -21.23
N TYR A 78 -25.63 -8.45 -21.47
CA TYR A 78 -25.87 -7.01 -21.35
C TYR A 78 -26.91 -6.50 -22.37
N GLU A 79 -26.78 -6.89 -23.64
CA GLU A 79 -27.69 -6.52 -24.73
C GLU A 79 -29.10 -7.08 -24.51
N ALA A 80 -29.18 -8.32 -24.03
CA ALA A 80 -30.45 -8.97 -23.71
C ALA A 80 -31.08 -8.51 -22.39
N LYS A 81 -30.33 -7.77 -21.54
CA LYS A 81 -30.66 -7.46 -20.14
C LYS A 81 -30.97 -8.71 -19.33
N ASP A 82 -30.26 -9.80 -19.62
CA ASP A 82 -30.37 -11.09 -18.96
C ASP A 82 -29.36 -11.15 -17.79
N TRP A 83 -29.83 -10.77 -16.61
CA TRP A 83 -28.95 -10.65 -15.44
C TRP A 83 -28.57 -12.00 -14.85
N ASP A 84 -29.34 -13.05 -15.10
CA ASP A 84 -28.95 -14.42 -14.71
C ASP A 84 -27.74 -14.89 -15.54
N LYS A 85 -27.73 -14.59 -16.85
CA LYS A 85 -26.55 -14.84 -17.69
C LYS A 85 -25.38 -13.95 -17.32
N MET A 86 -25.61 -12.70 -16.95
CA MET A 86 -24.55 -11.80 -16.47
C MET A 86 -23.90 -12.36 -15.21
N TYR A 87 -24.70 -12.80 -14.24
CA TYR A 87 -24.21 -13.47 -13.04
C TYR A 87 -23.35 -14.69 -13.38
N LEU A 88 -23.82 -15.55 -14.30
CA LEU A 88 -23.07 -16.75 -14.71
C LEU A 88 -21.76 -16.43 -15.45
N ALA A 89 -21.70 -15.30 -16.15
CA ALA A 89 -20.50 -14.86 -16.86
C ALA A 89 -19.46 -14.23 -15.90
N GLU A 90 -19.90 -13.52 -14.85
CA GLU A 90 -19.02 -12.73 -13.96
C GLU A 90 -18.60 -13.48 -12.69
N ARG A 91 -19.35 -14.51 -12.26
CA ARG A 91 -18.94 -15.27 -11.06
C ARG A 91 -17.60 -15.95 -11.29
N GLU A 92 -16.67 -15.74 -10.38
CA GLU A 92 -15.29 -16.26 -10.48
C GLU A 92 -14.95 -17.25 -9.36
N GLY A 93 -15.63 -17.17 -8.22
CA GLY A 93 -15.36 -17.99 -7.05
C GLY A 93 -15.72 -19.47 -7.23
N GLU A 94 -15.10 -20.32 -6.42
CA GLU A 94 -15.38 -21.76 -6.40
C GLU A 94 -16.46 -22.13 -5.38
N THR A 95 -16.73 -21.24 -4.40
CA THR A 95 -17.62 -21.53 -3.27
C THR A 95 -18.75 -20.50 -3.20
N PHE A 96 -19.98 -20.99 -3.10
CA PHE A 96 -21.19 -20.16 -3.03
C PHE A 96 -22.08 -20.63 -1.88
N ASP A 97 -22.81 -19.70 -1.30
CA ASP A 97 -23.89 -20.04 -0.35
C ASP A 97 -25.16 -20.51 -1.12
N LYS A 98 -26.20 -20.87 -0.33
CA LYS A 98 -27.49 -21.33 -0.88
C LYS A 98 -28.23 -20.26 -1.70
N ASP A 99 -27.93 -19.00 -1.50
CA ASP A 99 -28.57 -17.85 -2.17
C ASP A 99 -27.76 -17.39 -3.40
N GLY A 100 -26.61 -18.05 -3.68
CA GLY A 100 -25.73 -17.75 -4.83
C GLY A 100 -24.68 -16.67 -4.56
N ASN A 101 -24.54 -16.21 -3.30
CA ASN A 101 -23.48 -15.27 -2.95
C ASN A 101 -22.13 -15.99 -2.93
N GLU A 102 -21.10 -15.35 -3.46
CA GLU A 102 -19.75 -15.86 -3.48
C GLU A 102 -19.11 -15.75 -2.09
N LEU A 103 -18.52 -16.85 -1.63
CA LEU A 103 -17.83 -16.95 -0.36
C LEU A 103 -16.32 -16.96 -0.55
N THR A 104 -15.62 -16.44 0.46
CA THR A 104 -14.17 -16.54 0.56
C THR A 104 -13.72 -16.83 1.99
N THR A 105 -12.54 -17.46 2.13
CA THR A 105 -11.81 -17.62 3.40
C THR A 105 -10.59 -16.72 3.47
N TYR A 106 -10.41 -15.82 2.48
CA TYR A 106 -9.29 -14.89 2.44
C TYR A 106 -9.38 -13.89 3.61
N ASN A 107 -8.27 -13.66 4.27
CA ASN A 107 -8.24 -12.74 5.41
C ASN A 107 -8.56 -11.30 5.00
N PRO A 108 -9.70 -10.71 5.41
CA PRO A 108 -10.06 -9.34 5.04
C PRO A 108 -9.14 -8.28 5.67
N LYS A 109 -8.35 -8.68 6.70
CA LYS A 109 -7.34 -7.84 7.33
C LYS A 109 -5.94 -8.03 6.73
N SER A 110 -5.80 -8.83 5.68
CA SER A 110 -4.51 -9.13 5.04
C SER A 110 -3.75 -7.85 4.66
N LYS A 111 -2.47 -7.80 5.04
CA LYS A 111 -1.56 -6.68 4.77
C LYS A 111 -0.18 -7.14 4.30
N TRP A 112 0.23 -8.38 4.58
CA TRP A 112 1.56 -8.88 4.28
C TRP A 112 1.57 -10.39 3.99
N ASP A 113 2.53 -10.85 3.18
CA ASP A 113 2.78 -12.23 2.79
C ASP A 113 4.03 -12.82 3.49
N TRP A 114 5.05 -12.03 3.68
CA TRP A 114 6.24 -12.34 4.47
C TRP A 114 6.91 -11.06 4.97
N TYR A 115 7.69 -11.17 6.03
CA TYR A 115 8.47 -10.04 6.55
C TYR A 115 9.85 -10.47 7.02
N SER A 116 10.73 -9.49 7.19
CA SER A 116 12.01 -9.63 7.89
C SER A 116 12.28 -8.39 8.72
N ILE A 117 12.88 -8.59 9.89
CA ILE A 117 13.34 -7.46 10.72
C ILE A 117 14.49 -6.77 9.99
N GLY A 118 14.43 -5.44 9.86
CA GLY A 118 15.38 -4.63 9.12
C GLY A 118 15.35 -4.84 7.61
N GLY A 119 15.67 -6.02 7.11
CA GLY A 119 15.63 -6.33 5.69
C GLY A 119 16.46 -5.33 4.86
N ARG A 120 15.87 -4.79 3.78
CA ARG A 120 16.51 -3.76 2.93
C ARG A 120 16.58 -2.38 3.60
N TRP A 121 15.90 -2.19 4.70
CA TRP A 121 15.88 -0.98 5.51
C TRP A 121 16.54 -1.20 6.88
N ALA A 122 17.50 -2.14 6.96
CA ALA A 122 18.24 -2.37 8.19
C ALA A 122 18.88 -1.07 8.72
N GLY A 123 18.82 -0.88 10.03
CA GLY A 123 19.38 0.29 10.70
C GLY A 123 18.59 1.57 10.53
N MET A 124 17.26 1.51 10.34
CA MET A 124 16.44 2.74 10.23
C MET A 124 16.29 3.52 11.54
N LEU A 125 16.40 2.85 12.70
CA LEU A 125 16.27 3.51 13.99
C LEU A 125 17.60 4.16 14.39
N ASN A 126 17.63 5.48 14.49
CA ASN A 126 18.72 6.18 15.15
C ASN A 126 18.57 6.00 16.66
N VAL A 127 19.60 5.54 17.32
CA VAL A 127 19.58 5.28 18.77
C VAL A 127 20.66 6.07 19.49
N SER A 128 20.40 6.44 20.74
CA SER A 128 21.38 7.16 21.55
C SER A 128 22.61 6.30 21.80
N SER A 129 23.79 6.94 21.88
CA SER A 129 25.10 6.32 22.11
C SER A 129 25.21 5.45 23.39
N ARG A 130 24.23 5.56 24.28
CA ARG A 130 24.20 4.81 25.54
C ARG A 130 23.53 3.43 25.41
N TRP A 131 22.96 3.13 24.25
CA TRP A 131 22.26 1.88 24.02
C TRP A 131 22.88 1.11 22.85
N VAL A 132 24.17 0.99 22.80
CA VAL A 132 24.83 0.13 21.80
C VAL A 132 25.12 -1.19 22.50
N ASP A 133 24.62 -2.30 21.97
CA ASP A 133 25.09 -3.62 22.38
C ASP A 133 26.61 -3.69 22.11
N GLU A 134 27.38 -4.22 23.04
CA GLU A 134 28.86 -4.27 22.98
C GLU A 134 29.41 -5.01 21.74
N GLU A 135 28.54 -5.64 20.93
CA GLU A 135 28.91 -6.37 19.71
C GLU A 135 28.83 -5.55 18.41
N TYR A 136 28.31 -4.31 18.41
CA TYR A 136 28.16 -3.52 17.17
C TYR A 136 29.27 -2.48 17.02
N ASP A 137 30.36 -2.89 16.36
CA ASP A 137 31.55 -2.05 16.05
C ASP A 137 31.36 -1.24 14.76
N GLY A 138 30.15 -0.75 14.47
CA GLY A 138 29.79 -0.10 13.22
C GLY A 138 29.79 1.42 13.20
N GLY A 139 30.23 2.10 14.24
CA GLY A 139 30.45 3.57 14.25
C GLY A 139 29.23 4.46 14.02
N GLY A 140 28.05 3.89 13.84
CA GLY A 140 26.76 4.58 13.73
C GLY A 140 25.77 3.92 14.69
N TYR A 141 25.12 4.75 15.47
CA TYR A 141 24.14 4.29 16.45
C TYR A 141 22.79 4.00 15.77
N VAL A 142 22.73 2.92 14.99
CA VAL A 142 21.52 2.52 14.25
C VAL A 142 21.11 1.11 14.66
N SER A 143 19.81 0.82 14.66
CA SER A 143 19.27 -0.48 15.03
C SER A 143 17.99 -0.80 14.26
N ASP A 144 17.64 -2.09 14.21
CA ASP A 144 16.35 -2.57 13.70
C ASP A 144 15.33 -2.72 14.83
N SER A 145 15.78 -2.70 16.09
CA SER A 145 14.92 -2.79 17.28
C SER A 145 15.59 -2.04 18.44
N ALA A 146 14.81 -1.24 19.16
CA ALA A 146 15.28 -0.50 20.31
C ALA A 146 14.13 -0.12 21.26
N PRO A 147 14.41 0.03 22.58
CA PRO A 147 13.45 0.68 23.46
C PRO A 147 13.14 2.10 22.97
N ILE A 148 11.87 2.46 22.86
CA ILE A 148 11.43 3.75 22.29
C ILE A 148 12.12 4.96 22.96
N LYS A 149 12.40 4.88 24.25
CA LYS A 149 13.07 5.96 25.03
C LYS A 149 14.53 6.26 24.61
N VAL A 150 15.15 5.38 23.82
CA VAL A 150 16.54 5.58 23.34
C VAL A 150 16.59 5.87 21.84
N VAL A 151 15.45 5.82 21.15
CA VAL A 151 15.35 6.19 19.73
C VAL A 151 15.41 7.70 19.60
N ASP A 152 16.26 8.18 18.70
CA ASP A 152 16.35 9.58 18.33
C ASP A 152 15.45 9.82 17.11
N PHE A 153 14.37 10.55 17.32
CA PHE A 153 13.40 10.91 16.28
C PHE A 153 13.69 12.28 15.63
N SER A 154 14.82 12.89 15.94
CA SER A 154 15.22 14.15 15.32
C SER A 154 15.47 13.95 13.82
N PRO A 155 15.22 14.99 12.99
CA PRO A 155 15.56 14.93 11.58
C PRO A 155 17.06 14.68 11.37
N ASP A 156 17.40 13.78 10.45
CA ASP A 156 18.76 13.64 9.92
C ASP A 156 19.11 14.90 9.11
N MET A 157 19.89 15.78 9.69
CA MET A 157 20.23 17.08 9.10
C MET A 157 21.09 16.97 7.84
N ASP A 158 21.91 15.94 7.71
CA ASP A 158 22.70 15.72 6.50
C ASP A 158 21.78 15.27 5.35
N LYS A 159 20.84 14.38 5.65
CA LYS A 159 19.79 13.97 4.70
C LYS A 159 18.89 15.13 4.34
N TYR A 160 18.44 15.91 5.31
CA TYR A 160 17.64 17.12 5.10
C TYR A 160 18.31 18.08 4.12
N ASN A 161 19.57 18.45 4.36
CA ASN A 161 20.29 19.38 3.51
C ASN A 161 20.41 18.87 2.06
N ARG A 162 20.77 17.59 1.89
CA ARG A 162 20.86 16.96 0.55
C ARG A 162 19.53 16.95 -0.19
N LEU A 163 18.43 16.67 0.51
CA LEU A 163 17.10 16.60 -0.07
C LEU A 163 16.60 18.00 -0.45
N LYS A 164 16.90 19.00 0.37
CA LYS A 164 16.56 20.39 0.10
C LYS A 164 17.30 20.92 -1.14
N GLU A 165 18.62 20.73 -1.20
CA GLU A 165 19.44 21.07 -2.36
C GLU A 165 18.94 20.35 -3.63
N TRP A 166 18.63 19.06 -3.52
CA TRP A 166 18.09 18.29 -4.65
C TRP A 166 16.79 18.89 -5.18
N TRP A 167 15.85 19.29 -4.29
CA TRP A 167 14.60 19.92 -4.70
C TRP A 167 14.84 21.25 -5.41
N GLU A 168 15.64 22.13 -4.82
CA GLU A 168 15.99 23.43 -5.40
C GLU A 168 16.62 23.29 -6.80
N GLU A 169 17.52 22.30 -6.98
CA GLU A 169 18.15 22.02 -8.27
C GLU A 169 17.23 21.34 -9.29
N LYS A 170 16.36 20.44 -8.87
CA LYS A 170 15.64 19.55 -9.80
C LYS A 170 14.17 19.92 -9.96
N VAL A 171 13.52 20.41 -8.90
CA VAL A 171 12.10 20.75 -8.94
C VAL A 171 11.90 22.22 -9.24
N ASP A 172 12.59 23.12 -8.54
CA ASP A 172 12.41 24.56 -8.69
C ASP A 172 13.07 25.10 -9.96
N SER A 173 14.28 24.65 -10.29
CA SER A 173 15.02 25.12 -11.47
C SER A 173 14.47 24.65 -12.81
N ASN A 174 13.62 23.62 -12.82
CA ASN A 174 13.13 22.94 -14.02
C ASN A 174 14.24 22.37 -14.94
N GLU A 175 15.45 22.18 -14.44
CA GLU A 175 16.57 21.66 -15.23
C GLU A 175 16.50 20.14 -15.46
N LYS A 176 15.67 19.43 -14.69
CA LYS A 176 15.49 17.99 -14.84
C LYS A 176 14.62 17.68 -16.05
N GLU A 177 15.07 16.82 -16.94
CA GLU A 177 14.21 16.18 -17.93
C GLU A 177 13.22 15.25 -17.21
N TRP A 178 11.97 15.68 -17.12
CA TRP A 178 10.88 14.87 -16.57
C TRP A 178 10.37 13.88 -17.61
N THR A 179 10.13 12.66 -17.21
CA THR A 179 9.58 11.60 -18.07
C THR A 179 8.15 11.29 -17.65
N ASP A 180 7.41 10.53 -18.46
CA ASP A 180 6.07 10.07 -18.09
C ASP A 180 6.05 9.22 -16.81
N PHE A 181 7.17 8.61 -16.47
CA PHE A 181 7.31 7.82 -15.25
C PHE A 181 7.74 8.68 -14.05
N TYR A 182 8.60 9.69 -14.26
CA TYR A 182 9.07 10.62 -13.23
C TYR A 182 8.54 12.01 -13.55
N ARG A 183 7.35 12.32 -13.08
CA ARG A 183 6.70 13.62 -13.28
C ARG A 183 6.99 14.57 -12.14
N LYS A 184 7.06 15.86 -12.44
CA LYS A 184 7.21 16.92 -11.43
C LYS A 184 6.05 16.88 -10.44
N GLU A 185 4.85 16.60 -10.92
CA GLU A 185 3.62 16.53 -10.14
C GLU A 185 3.68 15.45 -9.03
N HIS A 186 4.47 14.38 -9.20
CA HIS A 186 4.70 13.41 -8.13
C HIS A 186 5.38 13.99 -6.88
N TYR A 187 5.97 15.15 -7.00
CA TYR A 187 6.60 15.88 -5.91
C TYR A 187 5.71 17.05 -5.47
N THR A 188 5.28 17.88 -6.41
CA THR A 188 4.53 19.11 -6.11
C THR A 188 3.10 18.88 -5.65
N ASP A 189 2.53 17.70 -5.90
CA ASP A 189 1.22 17.31 -5.37
C ASP A 189 1.29 16.85 -3.90
N TYR A 190 2.45 16.32 -3.47
CA TYR A 190 2.64 15.75 -2.13
C TYR A 190 3.40 16.64 -1.15
N TYR A 191 4.12 17.64 -1.65
CA TYR A 191 4.97 18.51 -0.84
C TYR A 191 4.83 19.96 -1.26
N HIS A 192 4.78 20.85 -0.27
CA HIS A 192 4.56 22.27 -0.51
C HIS A 192 5.78 23.00 -1.09
N ASP A 193 6.97 22.65 -0.61
CA ASP A 193 8.24 23.24 -1.00
C ASP A 193 9.45 22.36 -0.64
N ALA A 194 10.65 22.87 -0.91
CA ALA A 194 11.91 22.20 -0.60
C ALA A 194 12.07 21.88 0.89
N HIS A 195 11.58 22.75 1.76
CA HIS A 195 11.66 22.57 3.22
C HIS A 195 10.75 21.44 3.67
N ASP A 196 9.48 21.45 3.24
CA ASP A 196 8.51 20.40 3.56
C ASP A 196 8.98 19.03 3.06
N TYR A 197 9.40 18.95 1.80
CA TYR A 197 9.97 17.73 1.22
C TYR A 197 11.16 17.20 2.03
N ALA A 198 12.13 18.07 2.31
CA ALA A 198 13.34 17.66 3.03
C ALA A 198 13.03 17.24 4.47
N LEU A 199 12.17 17.97 5.17
CA LEU A 199 11.79 17.68 6.55
C LEU A 199 11.08 16.35 6.67
N ARG A 200 10.00 16.13 5.93
CA ARG A 200 9.18 14.92 5.98
C ARG A 200 9.97 13.67 5.59
N ASN A 201 10.98 13.81 4.72
CA ASN A 201 11.82 12.69 4.31
C ASN A 201 13.09 12.52 5.14
N SER A 202 13.44 13.44 6.05
CA SER A 202 14.61 13.34 6.92
C SER A 202 14.30 12.81 8.32
N VAL A 203 13.05 12.73 8.71
CA VAL A 203 12.60 12.11 9.96
C VAL A 203 12.38 10.62 9.78
N PHE A 204 12.44 9.86 10.87
CA PHE A 204 12.02 8.47 10.87
C PHE A 204 10.50 8.40 10.69
N SER A 205 10.06 7.63 9.71
CA SER A 205 8.64 7.32 9.49
C SER A 205 8.55 5.97 8.77
N THR A 206 7.50 5.21 9.07
CA THR A 206 7.20 3.95 8.38
C THR A 206 5.87 4.07 7.66
N TYR A 207 5.64 3.20 6.68
CA TYR A 207 4.37 3.15 5.96
C TYR A 207 3.20 2.74 6.87
N ALA A 208 3.46 1.88 7.83
CA ALA A 208 2.47 1.44 8.80
C ALA A 208 3.08 1.29 10.20
N VAL A 209 2.21 1.28 11.20
CA VAL A 209 2.55 0.99 12.59
C VAL A 209 1.59 -0.06 13.12
N VAL A 210 2.10 -1.07 13.82
CA VAL A 210 1.31 -1.99 14.64
C VAL A 210 1.56 -1.64 16.10
N THR A 211 0.51 -1.28 16.82
CA THR A 211 0.58 -0.87 18.22
C THR A 211 0.56 -2.07 19.17
N SER A 212 0.90 -1.87 20.44
CA SER A 212 1.00 -2.95 21.43
C SER A 212 -0.32 -3.63 21.78
N ASP A 213 -1.45 -3.07 21.41
CA ASP A 213 -2.79 -3.69 21.47
C ASP A 213 -3.12 -4.47 20.19
N GLY A 214 -2.21 -4.51 19.21
CA GLY A 214 -2.33 -5.26 17.97
C GLY A 214 -3.09 -4.53 16.88
N GLU A 215 -3.34 -3.23 16.99
CA GLU A 215 -4.00 -2.47 15.94
C GLU A 215 -3.04 -2.05 14.84
N TRP A 216 -3.50 -2.16 13.59
CA TRP A 216 -2.79 -1.74 12.39
C TRP A 216 -3.19 -0.32 12.00
N HIS A 217 -2.22 0.56 11.91
CA HIS A 217 -2.38 1.92 11.39
C HIS A 217 -1.52 2.05 10.13
N GLY A 218 -2.09 2.47 9.03
CA GLY A 218 -1.40 2.63 7.75
C GLY A 218 -1.53 4.04 7.20
N ARG A 219 -0.49 4.49 6.52
CA ARG A 219 -0.48 5.77 5.77
C ARG A 219 -1.55 5.80 4.67
N GLY A 220 -1.83 4.64 4.11
CA GLY A 220 -2.86 4.39 3.11
C GLY A 220 -3.11 2.90 3.00
N GLU A 221 -3.86 2.46 1.99
CA GLU A 221 -4.02 1.06 1.70
C GLU A 221 -3.04 0.61 0.62
N VAL A 222 -2.36 -0.51 0.86
CA VAL A 222 -1.48 -1.12 -0.12
C VAL A 222 -2.32 -1.97 -1.06
N GLY A 223 -2.45 -1.52 -2.29
CA GLY A 223 -3.10 -2.27 -3.36
C GLY A 223 -2.19 -3.31 -4.00
N TRP A 224 -2.72 -3.94 -5.03
CA TRP A 224 -1.98 -4.91 -5.84
C TRP A 224 -0.71 -4.26 -6.41
N PHE A 225 0.42 -4.98 -6.44
CA PHE A 225 1.76 -4.46 -6.71
C PHE A 225 2.27 -3.41 -5.69
N GLY A 226 1.60 -3.22 -4.52
CA GLY A 226 1.95 -2.32 -3.45
C GLY A 226 1.99 -0.86 -3.83
N MET A 227 1.17 -0.52 -4.77
CA MET A 227 0.84 0.88 -4.96
C MET A 227 -0.04 1.30 -3.80
N SER A 228 0.37 2.34 -3.14
CA SER A 228 -0.38 2.93 -2.05
C SER A 228 -1.50 3.82 -2.59
N SER A 229 -2.60 3.87 -1.87
CA SER A 229 -3.79 4.64 -2.25
C SER A 229 -3.88 5.98 -1.53
N GLU A 230 -2.85 6.35 -0.73
CA GLU A 230 -2.90 7.60 0.01
C GLU A 230 -3.01 8.82 -0.91
N THR A 231 -3.83 9.76 -0.49
CA THR A 231 -3.86 11.11 -1.06
C THR A 231 -2.70 11.96 -0.52
N PRO A 232 -2.36 13.10 -1.17
CA PRO A 232 -1.38 14.03 -0.63
C PRO A 232 -1.70 14.47 0.80
N GLU A 233 -2.96 14.74 1.10
CA GLU A 233 -3.44 15.17 2.42
C GLU A 233 -3.27 14.07 3.48
N GLU A 234 -3.61 12.82 3.15
CA GLU A 234 -3.39 11.66 4.04
C GLU A 234 -1.92 11.44 4.32
N SER A 235 -1.07 11.60 3.28
CA SER A 235 0.39 11.51 3.40
C SER A 235 0.95 12.58 4.33
N GLU A 236 0.50 13.82 4.19
CA GLU A 236 0.92 14.94 5.03
C GLU A 236 0.47 14.75 6.47
N ASP A 237 -0.79 14.40 6.69
CA ASP A 237 -1.35 14.16 8.03
C ASP A 237 -0.61 13.01 8.74
N TRP A 238 -0.29 11.93 8.02
CA TRP A 238 0.52 10.83 8.53
C TRP A 238 1.89 11.31 9.02
N ASP A 239 2.63 12.03 8.18
CA ASP A 239 3.99 12.47 8.50
C ASP A 239 4.01 13.49 9.66
N ILE A 240 3.06 14.42 9.72
CA ILE A 240 2.96 15.44 10.77
C ILE A 240 2.54 14.82 12.11
N ASN A 241 1.65 13.84 12.10
CA ASN A 241 1.06 13.27 13.30
C ASN A 241 1.70 11.95 13.74
N TYR A 242 2.66 11.42 12.99
CA TYR A 242 3.30 10.14 13.26
C TYR A 242 3.76 10.01 14.73
N TYR A 243 4.51 10.98 15.23
CA TYR A 243 5.04 10.96 16.62
C TYR A 243 4.06 11.41 17.69
N LYS A 244 2.90 11.93 17.29
CA LYS A 244 1.84 12.30 18.26
C LYS A 244 0.92 11.13 18.53
N ASN A 245 0.79 10.23 17.54
CA ASN A 245 -0.16 9.12 17.58
C ASN A 245 0.50 7.83 18.09
N PHE A 246 1.79 7.69 17.93
CA PHE A 246 2.59 6.49 18.27
C PHE A 246 3.78 6.82 19.15
#